data_399bfb884575fbacf0d2ecd33950f779
#
_entry.id   399bfb884575fbacf0d2ecd33950f779
#
_cell.length_a   1.000
_cell.length_b   1.000
_cell.length_c   1.000
_cell.angle_alpha   90.00
_cell.angle_beta   90.00
_cell.angle_gamma   90.00
#
_symmetry.space_group_name_H-M   'P 1'
#
loop_
_entity.id
_entity.type
_entity.pdbx_description
1 polymer ?
#
loop_
_entity_poly.entity_id
_entity_poly.type
_entity_poly.pdbx_seq_one_letter_code
_entity_poly.pdbx_strand_id
1 'polypeptide(L)'
;MKILYQDKQIVVVSKPEGVLTVPYPGFKGHTLIGELTEICRKRGILRGAYKPYVVHRLDKDTSGVLVFAMTQDIQKKLMDNWQKLAKARCYVALSEN
;
A
#
# COMPACT_ATOMS: atom_id res chain seq x y z
N MET A 1 5.46 1.68 -10.80
CA MET A 1 5.30 2.08 -9.39
C MET A 1 6.52 2.85 -8.91
N LYS A 2 6.31 3.84 -8.10
CA LYS A 2 7.39 4.64 -7.55
C LYS A 2 7.27 4.70 -6.03
N ILE A 3 8.39 4.47 -5.32
CA ILE A 3 8.41 4.61 -3.86
C ILE A 3 8.61 6.08 -3.54
N LEU A 4 7.64 6.66 -2.83
CA LEU A 4 7.63 8.08 -2.47
C LEU A 4 8.25 8.32 -1.10
N TYR A 5 8.12 7.35 -0.19
CA TYR A 5 8.63 7.43 1.16
C TYR A 5 8.77 6.03 1.74
N GLN A 6 9.77 5.84 2.57
CA GLN A 6 9.99 4.55 3.24
C GLN A 6 10.71 4.76 4.56
N ASP A 7 10.21 4.07 5.61
CA ASP A 7 10.92 3.98 6.88
C ASP A 7 10.75 2.55 7.42
N LYS A 8 11.08 2.34 8.70
CA LYS A 8 11.01 1.00 9.30
C LYS A 8 9.58 0.50 9.47
N GLN A 9 8.59 1.37 9.44
CA GLN A 9 7.21 1.03 9.74
C GLN A 9 6.32 1.00 8.51
N ILE A 10 6.53 1.93 7.56
CA ILE A 10 5.66 2.07 6.39
C ILE A 10 6.46 2.30 5.12
N VAL A 11 5.78 2.02 4.01
CA VAL A 11 6.24 2.39 2.67
C VAL A 11 5.09 3.08 1.96
N VAL A 12 5.36 4.24 1.36
CA VAL A 12 4.38 5.00 0.59
C VAL A 12 4.78 4.92 -0.88
N VAL A 13 3.84 4.49 -1.72
CA VAL A 13 4.12 4.32 -3.14
C VAL A 13 3.06 4.98 -4.00
N SER A 14 3.40 5.27 -5.25
CA SER A 14 2.44 5.70 -6.25
C SER A 14 2.01 4.49 -7.07
N LYS A 15 0.69 4.31 -7.24
CA LYS A 15 0.12 3.23 -8.03
C LYS A 15 -0.31 3.78 -9.39
N PRO A 16 0.18 3.21 -10.50
CA PRO A 16 -0.32 3.57 -11.83
C PRO A 16 -1.68 2.94 -12.11
N GLU A 17 -2.38 3.47 -13.08
CA GLU A 17 -3.61 2.85 -13.57
C GLU A 17 -3.31 1.49 -14.17
N GLY A 18 -4.30 0.62 -14.14
CA GLY A 18 -4.21 -0.69 -14.79
C GLY A 18 -3.51 -1.77 -13.99
N VAL A 19 -3.09 -1.47 -12.75
CA VAL A 19 -2.40 -2.42 -11.88
C VAL A 19 -3.24 -2.71 -10.65
N LEU A 20 -3.43 -4.00 -10.35
CA LEU A 20 -4.12 -4.40 -9.11
C LEU A 20 -3.22 -4.15 -7.91
N THR A 21 -3.82 -3.69 -6.81
CA THR A 21 -3.10 -3.51 -5.55
C THR A 21 -2.68 -4.84 -4.97
N VAL A 22 -3.63 -5.77 -4.86
CA VAL A 22 -3.40 -7.13 -4.34
C VAL A 22 -4.06 -8.14 -5.26
N PRO A 23 -3.57 -9.39 -5.30
CA PRO A 23 -4.20 -10.40 -6.15
C PRO A 23 -5.55 -10.84 -5.58
N TYR A 24 -6.48 -11.18 -6.46
CA TYR A 24 -7.70 -11.87 -6.07
C TYR A 24 -7.50 -13.39 -6.30
N PRO A 25 -8.35 -14.24 -5.70
CA PRO A 25 -8.20 -15.69 -5.89
C PRO A 25 -8.18 -16.08 -7.36
N GLY A 26 -7.15 -16.83 -7.75
CA GLY A 26 -6.97 -17.27 -9.13
C GLY A 26 -6.22 -16.30 -10.03
N PHE A 27 -5.96 -15.09 -9.57
CA PHE A 27 -5.20 -14.11 -10.37
C PHE A 27 -3.71 -14.46 -10.37
N LYS A 28 -3.11 -14.50 -11.54
CA LYS A 28 -1.69 -14.85 -11.70
C LYS A 28 -0.88 -13.72 -12.32
N GLY A 29 -1.47 -12.56 -12.51
CA GLY A 29 -0.80 -11.43 -13.13
C GLY A 29 0.00 -10.62 -12.15
N HIS A 30 0.51 -9.50 -12.63
CA HIS A 30 1.31 -8.56 -11.86
C HIS A 30 0.42 -7.75 -10.90
N THR A 31 0.88 -7.57 -9.66
CA THR A 31 0.20 -6.74 -8.67
C THR A 31 1.18 -5.77 -8.04
N LEU A 32 0.65 -4.68 -7.48
CA LEU A 32 1.47 -3.66 -6.83
C LEU A 32 2.21 -4.23 -5.62
N ILE A 33 1.50 -4.99 -4.77
CA ILE A 33 2.14 -5.59 -3.59
C ILE A 33 3.21 -6.61 -3.99
N GLY A 34 2.99 -7.33 -5.08
CA GLY A 34 3.99 -8.26 -5.60
C GLY A 34 5.25 -7.55 -6.05
N GLU A 35 5.10 -6.46 -6.78
CA GLU A 35 6.22 -5.64 -7.23
C GLU A 35 6.98 -5.04 -6.06
N LEU A 36 6.26 -4.49 -5.08
CA LEU A 36 6.88 -3.90 -3.89
C LEU A 36 7.64 -4.95 -3.08
N THR A 37 7.04 -6.13 -2.91
CA THR A 37 7.68 -7.24 -2.19
C THR A 37 8.99 -7.63 -2.88
N GLU A 38 8.99 -7.71 -4.21
CA GLU A 38 10.19 -8.04 -4.96
C GLU A 38 11.27 -6.98 -4.81
N ILE A 39 10.91 -5.71 -4.81
CA ILE A 39 11.87 -4.63 -4.57
C ILE A 39 12.48 -4.76 -3.19
N CYS A 40 11.66 -5.02 -2.17
CA CYS A 40 12.14 -5.21 -0.80
C CYS A 40 13.07 -6.41 -0.70
N ARG A 41 12.75 -7.50 -1.40
CA ARG A 41 13.59 -8.69 -1.41
C ARG A 41 14.97 -8.38 -2.00
N LYS A 42 15.02 -7.66 -3.11
CA LYS A 42 16.28 -7.28 -3.76
C LYS A 42 17.13 -6.37 -2.90
N ARG A 43 16.48 -5.55 -2.06
CA ARG A 43 17.19 -4.65 -1.14
C ARG A 43 17.59 -5.32 0.15
N GLY A 44 17.26 -6.60 0.34
CA GLY A 44 17.59 -7.35 1.54
C GLY A 44 16.81 -6.91 2.78
N ILE A 45 15.63 -6.32 2.58
CA ILE A 45 14.79 -5.81 3.67
C ILE A 45 13.87 -6.88 4.26
N LEU A 46 13.47 -7.87 3.44
CA LEU A 46 12.52 -8.89 3.89
C LEU A 46 13.15 -9.81 4.95
N ARG A 47 12.47 -9.98 6.10
CA ARG A 47 12.93 -10.84 7.18
C ARG A 47 11.72 -11.43 7.91
N GLY A 48 11.38 -12.67 7.61
CA GLY A 48 10.26 -13.34 8.26
C GLY A 48 8.96 -12.57 8.06
N ALA A 49 8.40 -12.09 9.16
CA ALA A 49 7.15 -11.32 9.12
C ALA A 49 7.33 -9.85 8.70
N TYR A 50 8.57 -9.39 8.54
CA TYR A 50 8.86 -8.03 8.10
C TYR A 50 8.79 -7.98 6.56
N LYS A 51 7.65 -7.53 6.06
CA LYS A 51 7.36 -7.45 4.62
C LYS A 51 6.20 -6.48 4.42
N PRO A 52 5.91 -6.06 3.17
CA PRO A 52 4.76 -5.18 2.94
C PRO A 52 3.43 -5.86 3.23
N TYR A 53 2.58 -5.18 3.98
CA TYR A 53 1.20 -5.58 4.26
C TYR A 53 0.27 -4.47 3.78
N VAL A 54 -0.81 -4.84 3.10
CA VAL A 54 -1.78 -3.88 2.60
C VAL A 54 -2.57 -3.27 3.76
N VAL A 55 -2.75 -1.96 3.72
CA VAL A 55 -3.57 -1.23 4.70
C VAL A 55 -4.89 -0.83 4.05
N HIS A 56 -4.83 -0.40 2.82
CA HIS A 56 -5.99 -0.06 2.00
C HIS A 56 -5.63 -0.31 0.55
N ARG A 57 -6.61 -0.24 -0.32
CA ARG A 57 -6.36 -0.48 -1.75
C ARG A 57 -7.13 0.51 -2.60
N LEU A 58 -6.64 0.69 -3.82
CA LEU A 58 -7.32 1.44 -4.87
C LEU A 58 -7.76 0.46 -5.94
N ASP A 59 -8.80 0.81 -6.67
CA ASP A 59 -9.27 0.00 -7.78
C ASP A 59 -8.18 -0.13 -8.85
N LYS A 60 -8.27 -1.19 -9.66
CA LYS A 60 -7.30 -1.46 -10.71
C LYS A 60 -7.07 -0.24 -11.61
N ASP A 61 -8.14 0.42 -12.00
CA ASP A 61 -8.09 1.53 -12.95
C ASP A 61 -7.88 2.89 -12.28
N THR A 62 -7.64 2.91 -10.96
CA THR A 62 -7.41 4.13 -10.22
C THR A 62 -5.94 4.29 -9.92
N SER A 63 -5.37 5.44 -10.27
CA SER A 63 -4.02 5.80 -9.85
C SER A 63 -4.08 6.56 -8.54
N GLY A 64 -2.99 6.57 -7.80
CA GLY A 64 -2.93 7.33 -6.56
C GLY A 64 -1.84 6.84 -5.62
N VAL A 65 -1.86 7.40 -4.42
CA VAL A 65 -0.88 7.10 -3.38
C VAL A 65 -1.41 6.02 -2.45
N LEU A 66 -0.59 5.03 -2.18
CA LEU A 66 -0.90 3.93 -1.27
C LEU A 66 0.15 3.82 -0.18
N VAL A 67 -0.30 3.44 1.02
CA VAL A 67 0.56 3.18 2.16
C VAL A 67 0.52 1.69 2.47
N PHE A 68 1.70 1.09 2.65
CA PHE A 68 1.84 -0.29 3.09
C PHE A 68 2.53 -0.31 4.44
N ALA A 69 2.08 -1.19 5.34
CA ALA A 69 2.74 -1.41 6.61
C ALA A 69 3.82 -2.49 6.43
N MET A 70 4.90 -2.39 7.18
CA MET A 70 5.99 -3.37 7.10
C MET A 70 5.89 -4.46 8.19
N THR A 71 4.93 -4.35 9.09
CA THR A 71 4.64 -5.39 10.09
C THR A 71 3.13 -5.50 10.28
N GLN A 72 2.67 -6.65 10.79
CA GLN A 72 1.26 -6.85 11.07
C GLN A 72 0.75 -5.91 12.17
N ASP A 73 1.59 -5.59 13.16
CA ASP A 73 1.22 -4.66 14.21
C ASP A 73 0.90 -3.28 13.66
N ILE A 74 1.76 -2.79 12.77
CA ILE A 74 1.54 -1.49 12.13
C ILE A 74 0.33 -1.56 11.20
N GLN A 75 0.17 -2.66 10.45
CA GLN A 75 -0.99 -2.87 9.61
C GLN A 75 -2.28 -2.73 10.41
N LYS A 76 -2.35 -3.43 11.55
CA LYS A 76 -3.53 -3.41 12.39
C LYS A 76 -3.81 -2.02 12.94
N LYS A 77 -2.78 -1.32 13.43
CA LYS A 77 -2.94 0.04 13.95
C LYS A 77 -3.46 0.99 12.89
N LEU A 78 -2.91 0.92 11.68
CA LEU A 78 -3.35 1.77 10.60
C LEU A 78 -4.76 1.44 10.16
N MET A 79 -5.10 0.17 10.06
CA MET A 79 -6.46 -0.26 9.68
C MET A 79 -7.50 0.15 10.72
N ASP A 80 -7.18 -0.01 12.00
CA ASP A 80 -8.09 0.37 13.09
C ASP A 80 -8.39 1.87 13.08
N ASN A 81 -7.43 2.68 12.68
CA ASN A 81 -7.58 4.13 12.66
C ASN A 81 -7.97 4.66 11.28
N TRP A 82 -8.00 3.82 10.26
CA TRP A 82 -8.18 4.25 8.88
C TRP A 82 -9.53 4.91 8.64
N GLN A 83 -10.59 4.42 9.28
CA GLN A 83 -11.92 5.00 9.11
C GLN A 83 -11.98 6.44 9.56
N LYS A 84 -11.30 6.76 10.68
CA LYS A 84 -11.21 8.13 11.17
C LYS A 84 -10.42 9.00 10.22
N LEU A 85 -9.30 8.46 9.73
CA LEU A 85 -8.46 9.15 8.77
C LEU A 85 -9.17 9.33 7.42
N ALA A 86 -9.95 8.34 7.01
CA ALA A 86 -10.68 8.40 5.76
C ALA A 86 -11.72 9.52 5.76
N LYS A 87 -12.40 9.73 6.88
CA LYS A 87 -13.35 10.84 7.00
C LYS A 87 -12.65 12.18 6.83
N ALA A 88 -11.52 12.37 7.50
CA ALA A 88 -10.73 13.59 7.38
C ALA A 88 -10.23 13.76 5.95
N ARG A 89 -9.81 12.68 5.31
CA ARG A 89 -9.32 12.72 3.92
C ARG A 89 -10.40 13.12 2.94
N CYS A 90 -11.64 12.70 3.16
CA CYS A 90 -12.75 13.11 2.29
C CYS A 90 -12.92 14.62 2.28
N TYR A 91 -12.83 15.25 3.45
CA TYR A 91 -12.91 16.71 3.54
C TYR A 91 -11.74 17.38 2.85
N VAL A 92 -10.54 16.86 3.04
CA VAL A 92 -9.35 17.41 2.38
C VAL A 92 -9.47 17.30 0.86
N ALA A 93 -9.90 16.15 0.36
CA ALA A 93 -10.08 15.94 -1.07
C ALA A 93 -11.11 16.92 -1.66
N LEU A 94 -12.20 17.15 -0.94
CA LEU A 94 -13.23 18.09 -1.38
C LEU A 94 -12.70 19.53 -1.41
N SER A 95 -11.86 19.89 -0.43
CA SER A 95 -11.32 21.24 -0.38
C SER A 95 -10.24 21.49 -1.42
N GLU A 96 -9.57 20.46 -1.89
CA GLU A 96 -8.55 20.58 -2.93
C GLU A 96 -9.16 20.66 -4.32
N ASN A 97 -10.38 20.23 -4.48
CA ASN A 97 -11.08 20.27 -5.73
C ASN A 97 -11.98 21.50 -5.82
#